data_991af19992acf268226052c88ef06f24
#
_entry.id   991af19992acf268226052c88ef06f24
#
_cell.length_a   1.000
_cell.length_b   1.000
_cell.length_c   1.000
_cell.angle_alpha   90.00
_cell.angle_beta   90.00
_cell.angle_gamma   90.00
#
_symmetry.space_group_name_H-M   'P 1'
#
loop_
_entity.id
_entity.type
_entity.pdbx_description
1 polymer ?
#
loop_
_entity_poly.entity_id
_entity_poly.type
_entity_poly.pdbx_seq_one_letter_code
_entity_poly.pdbx_strand_id
1 'polypeptide(L)'
;MASKTILIGPTGFLGPAFLKMDPSILAVGRSPLSSNLTNEFVEISSELDFSPLDNLDYENVIFLIGSSDHKILNAHPTMAFEKNVLALSSFLSYLKATRRKINKVVNFTTMLQYDSMKIKIPCDEKQPRNPSV
;
A
#
# COMPACT_ATOMS: atom_id res chain seq x y z
N MET A 1 -16.53 -0.33 19.34
CA MET A 1 -15.79 -1.42 18.65
C MET A 1 -14.48 -0.86 18.11
N ALA A 2 -13.41 -1.62 18.23
CA ALA A 2 -12.16 -1.22 17.59
C ALA A 2 -12.36 -1.17 16.07
N SER A 3 -11.94 -0.08 15.47
CA SER A 3 -12.02 0.14 14.01
C SER A 3 -11.13 -0.89 13.30
N LYS A 4 -11.73 -1.69 12.42
CA LYS A 4 -10.98 -2.73 11.70
C LYS A 4 -10.04 -2.11 10.67
N THR A 5 -8.81 -2.55 10.71
CA THR A 5 -7.75 -2.13 9.80
C THR A 5 -7.40 -3.26 8.83
N ILE A 6 -7.31 -2.96 7.54
CA ILE A 6 -6.72 -3.86 6.56
C ILE A 6 -5.35 -3.37 6.12
N LEU A 7 -4.46 -4.30 5.80
CA LEU A 7 -3.14 -4.03 5.23
C LEU A 7 -3.03 -4.71 3.88
N ILE A 8 -2.89 -3.92 2.83
CA ILE A 8 -2.77 -4.38 1.46
C ILE A 8 -1.29 -4.39 1.05
N GLY A 9 -0.80 -5.54 0.59
CA GLY A 9 0.62 -5.76 0.28
C GLY A 9 1.44 -6.22 1.48
N PRO A 10 1.05 -7.31 2.16
CA PRO A 10 1.61 -7.73 3.44
C PRO A 10 3.00 -8.36 3.36
N THR A 11 3.43 -8.81 2.18
CA THR A 11 4.66 -9.59 1.98
C THR A 11 5.90 -8.75 1.66
N GLY A 12 5.75 -7.44 1.55
CA GLY A 12 6.87 -6.50 1.33
C GLY A 12 7.68 -6.24 2.60
N PHE A 13 8.58 -5.27 2.51
CA PHE A 13 9.53 -4.96 3.60
C PHE A 13 8.84 -4.53 4.90
N LEU A 14 7.82 -3.69 4.83
CA LEU A 14 7.12 -3.15 6.01
C LEU A 14 5.97 -4.02 6.51
N GLY A 15 5.34 -4.79 5.62
CA GLY A 15 4.14 -5.56 5.92
C GLY A 15 4.25 -6.44 7.16
N PRO A 16 5.27 -7.31 7.25
CA PRO A 16 5.43 -8.21 8.40
C PRO A 16 5.60 -7.47 9.72
N ALA A 17 6.23 -6.29 9.72
CA ALA A 17 6.41 -5.49 10.92
C ALA A 17 5.07 -4.97 11.46
N PHE A 18 4.20 -4.43 10.59
CA PHE A 18 2.86 -3.99 10.98
C PHE A 18 2.01 -5.15 11.50
N LEU A 19 2.04 -6.29 10.81
CA LEU A 19 1.24 -7.45 11.20
C LEU A 19 1.68 -8.04 12.54
N LYS A 20 2.97 -8.03 12.85
CA LYS A 20 3.48 -8.44 14.18
C LYS A 20 3.07 -7.49 15.30
N MET A 21 3.03 -6.19 15.01
CA MET A 21 2.64 -5.18 16.00
C MET A 21 1.17 -5.27 16.39
N ASP A 22 0.31 -5.64 15.44
CA ASP A 22 -1.12 -5.75 15.69
C ASP A 22 -1.71 -6.98 14.97
N PRO A 23 -1.91 -8.09 15.69
CA PRO A 23 -2.51 -9.31 15.14
C PRO A 23 -3.97 -9.15 14.66
N SER A 24 -4.65 -8.07 15.02
CA SER A 24 -6.03 -7.81 14.58
C SER A 24 -6.11 -7.22 13.16
N ILE A 25 -5.00 -6.79 12.59
CA ILE A 25 -4.93 -6.30 11.22
C ILE A 25 -5.20 -7.45 10.25
N LEU A 26 -6.19 -7.26 9.36
CA LEU A 26 -6.48 -8.19 8.29
C LEU A 26 -5.50 -7.96 7.13
N ALA A 27 -4.74 -8.99 6.78
CA ALA A 27 -3.80 -8.92 5.68
C ALA A 27 -4.47 -9.25 4.34
N VAL A 28 -4.15 -8.48 3.30
CA VAL A 28 -4.70 -8.64 1.95
C VAL A 28 -3.56 -8.69 0.93
N GLY A 29 -3.44 -9.77 0.19
CA GLY A 29 -2.35 -9.94 -0.76
C GLY A 29 -2.51 -11.11 -1.70
N ARG A 30 -1.54 -11.29 -2.62
CA ARG A 30 -1.54 -12.39 -3.60
C ARG A 30 -0.89 -13.67 -3.08
N SER A 31 -0.07 -13.56 -2.08
CA SER A 31 0.70 -14.70 -1.53
C SER A 31 0.43 -14.83 -0.05
N PRO A 32 0.33 -16.07 0.45
CA PRO A 32 0.06 -16.31 1.86
C PRO A 32 1.13 -15.70 2.76
N LEU A 33 0.75 -15.43 4.00
CA LEU A 33 1.65 -14.92 5.02
C LEU A 33 2.67 -16.00 5.42
N SER A 34 3.80 -15.55 5.94
CA SER A 34 4.77 -16.46 6.58
C SER A 34 4.16 -17.10 7.83
N SER A 35 4.57 -18.34 8.14
CA SER A 35 4.02 -19.17 9.21
C SER A 35 4.13 -18.58 10.63
N ASN A 36 4.95 -17.56 10.82
CA ASN A 36 5.10 -16.85 12.10
C ASN A 36 4.13 -15.70 12.32
N LEU A 37 3.24 -15.45 11.36
CA LEU A 37 2.19 -14.44 11.44
C LEU A 37 0.84 -15.11 11.66
N THR A 38 0.06 -14.59 12.61
CA THR A 38 -1.24 -15.14 13.02
C THR A 38 -2.43 -14.34 12.52
N ASN A 39 -2.16 -13.26 11.75
CA ASN A 39 -3.19 -12.40 11.20
C ASN A 39 -4.10 -13.15 10.23
N GLU A 40 -5.37 -12.79 10.21
CA GLU A 40 -6.28 -13.23 9.15
C GLU A 40 -5.78 -12.76 7.79
N PHE A 41 -5.98 -13.58 6.76
CA PHE A 41 -5.50 -13.30 5.41
C PHE A 41 -6.61 -13.46 4.39
N VAL A 42 -6.70 -12.50 3.48
CA VAL A 42 -7.57 -12.55 2.30
C VAL A 42 -6.72 -12.50 1.05
N GLU A 43 -6.89 -13.50 0.21
CA GLU A 43 -6.21 -13.57 -1.07
C GLU A 43 -6.93 -12.72 -2.12
N ILE A 44 -6.15 -11.95 -2.88
CA ILE A 44 -6.58 -11.28 -4.12
C ILE A 44 -5.83 -11.89 -5.28
N SER A 45 -6.51 -12.11 -6.41
CA SER A 45 -5.91 -12.68 -7.62
C SER A 45 -5.00 -11.69 -8.35
N SER A 46 -5.29 -10.40 -8.21
CA SER A 46 -4.57 -9.30 -8.87
C SER A 46 -4.50 -8.07 -7.96
N GLU A 47 -3.43 -7.32 -8.07
CA GLU A 47 -3.27 -6.00 -7.41
C GLU A 47 -4.16 -4.91 -8.04
N LEU A 48 -4.98 -5.27 -9.03
CA LEU A 48 -5.96 -4.41 -9.69
C LEU A 48 -7.41 -4.84 -9.42
N ASP A 49 -7.63 -5.97 -8.73
CA ASP A 49 -8.96 -6.50 -8.40
C ASP A 49 -9.13 -6.64 -6.88
N PHE A 50 -9.96 -5.79 -6.32
CA PHE A 50 -10.27 -5.74 -4.89
C PHE A 50 -11.68 -6.28 -4.55
N SER A 51 -12.36 -6.93 -5.50
CA SER A 51 -13.67 -7.53 -5.27
C SER A 51 -13.73 -8.53 -4.09
N PRO A 52 -12.66 -9.28 -3.73
CA PRO A 52 -12.67 -10.10 -2.53
C PRO A 52 -12.90 -9.33 -1.22
N LEU A 53 -12.79 -8.00 -1.23
CA LEU A 53 -13.03 -7.14 -0.07
C LEU A 53 -14.48 -6.69 0.08
N ASP A 54 -15.38 -7.03 -0.85
CA ASP A 54 -16.76 -6.51 -0.90
C ASP A 54 -17.55 -6.77 0.38
N ASN A 55 -17.41 -7.97 0.95
CA ASN A 55 -18.15 -8.40 2.13
C ASN A 55 -17.38 -8.22 3.46
N LEU A 56 -16.23 -7.57 3.43
CA LEU A 56 -15.42 -7.33 4.61
C LEU A 56 -15.80 -6.00 5.24
N ASP A 57 -15.74 -5.97 6.58
CA ASP A 57 -15.94 -4.76 7.36
C ASP A 57 -14.58 -4.19 7.78
N TYR A 58 -14.27 -2.99 7.28
CA TYR A 58 -13.04 -2.25 7.63
C TYR A 58 -13.22 -0.75 7.39
N GLU A 59 -12.50 0.04 8.15
CA GLU A 59 -12.57 1.50 8.12
C GLU A 59 -11.20 2.15 7.89
N ASN A 60 -10.12 1.44 8.16
CA ASN A 60 -8.76 1.95 7.96
C ASN A 60 -7.99 1.04 7.01
N VAL A 61 -7.14 1.64 6.22
CA VAL A 61 -6.35 0.97 5.21
C VAL A 61 -4.88 1.39 5.31
N ILE A 62 -4.00 0.41 5.36
CA ILE A 62 -2.56 0.59 5.15
C ILE A 62 -2.25 0.00 3.77
N PHE A 63 -1.83 0.83 2.82
CA PHE A 63 -1.56 0.41 1.45
C PHE A 63 -0.06 0.38 1.21
N LEU A 64 0.49 -0.83 1.00
CA LEU A 64 1.93 -1.08 0.88
C LEU A 64 2.34 -1.68 -0.48
N ILE A 65 1.41 -1.83 -1.42
CA ILE A 65 1.78 -2.32 -2.76
C ILE A 65 2.70 -1.31 -3.43
N GLY A 66 3.83 -1.79 -3.92
CA GLY A 66 4.81 -1.02 -4.62
C GLY A 66 6.10 -1.81 -4.82
N SER A 67 6.98 -1.32 -5.65
CA SER A 67 8.32 -1.87 -5.83
C SER A 67 9.34 -0.76 -5.90
N SER A 68 10.45 -0.93 -5.20
CA SER A 68 11.59 -0.01 -5.17
C SER A 68 12.86 -0.62 -5.79
N ASP A 69 12.80 -1.83 -6.30
CA ASP A 69 13.94 -2.46 -6.97
C ASP A 69 14.17 -1.85 -8.37
N HIS A 70 15.10 -0.92 -8.44
CA HIS A 70 15.41 -0.19 -9.67
C HIS A 70 15.83 -1.11 -10.84
N LYS A 71 16.47 -2.25 -10.56
CA LYS A 71 16.86 -3.18 -11.63
C LYS A 71 15.63 -3.82 -12.26
N ILE A 72 14.69 -4.27 -11.43
CA ILE A 72 13.42 -4.86 -11.89
C ILE A 72 12.57 -3.80 -12.58
N LEU A 73 12.46 -2.61 -12.00
CA LEU A 73 11.66 -1.52 -12.56
C LEU A 73 12.16 -1.05 -13.92
N ASN A 74 13.48 -0.93 -14.10
CA ASN A 74 14.07 -0.55 -15.37
C ASN A 74 13.94 -1.65 -16.45
N ALA A 75 14.03 -2.92 -16.05
CA ALA A 75 13.85 -4.04 -16.97
C ALA A 75 12.37 -4.23 -17.38
N HIS A 76 11.42 -3.86 -16.52
CA HIS A 76 9.99 -4.09 -16.70
C HIS A 76 9.17 -2.83 -16.36
N PRO A 77 9.21 -1.77 -17.19
CA PRO A 77 8.56 -0.50 -16.88
C PRO A 77 7.03 -0.60 -16.77
N THR A 78 6.40 -1.50 -17.52
CA THR A 78 4.95 -1.74 -17.42
C THR A 78 4.58 -2.27 -16.02
N MET A 79 5.33 -3.25 -15.53
CA MET A 79 5.14 -3.80 -14.18
C MET A 79 5.39 -2.74 -13.10
N ALA A 80 6.38 -1.88 -13.30
CA ALA A 80 6.64 -0.76 -12.41
C ALA A 80 5.44 0.19 -12.31
N PHE A 81 4.84 0.52 -13.45
CA PHE A 81 3.66 1.37 -13.52
C PHE A 81 2.44 0.71 -12.86
N GLU A 82 2.19 -0.57 -13.13
CA GLU A 82 1.11 -1.32 -12.50
C GLU A 82 1.22 -1.32 -10.98
N LYS A 83 2.38 -1.68 -10.44
CA LYS A 83 2.59 -1.77 -8.99
C LYS A 83 2.61 -0.42 -8.29
N ASN A 84 3.25 0.58 -8.88
CA ASN A 84 3.50 1.84 -8.20
C ASN A 84 2.42 2.90 -8.44
N VAL A 85 1.61 2.73 -9.49
CA VAL A 85 0.58 3.70 -9.87
C VAL A 85 -0.81 3.06 -9.96
N LEU A 86 -0.96 2.04 -10.81
CA LEU A 86 -2.29 1.48 -11.09
C LEU A 86 -2.90 0.77 -9.90
N ALA A 87 -2.12 0.08 -9.07
CA ALA A 87 -2.65 -0.63 -7.91
C ALA A 87 -3.37 0.31 -6.93
N LEU A 88 -2.74 1.42 -6.56
CA LEU A 88 -3.38 2.41 -5.69
C LEU A 88 -4.58 3.08 -6.37
N SER A 89 -4.44 3.47 -7.62
CA SER A 89 -5.52 4.09 -8.39
C SER A 89 -6.73 3.16 -8.51
N SER A 90 -6.51 1.87 -8.78
CA SER A 90 -7.56 0.85 -8.83
C SER A 90 -8.25 0.67 -7.49
N PHE A 91 -7.48 0.65 -6.39
CA PHE A 91 -8.05 0.56 -5.05
C PHE A 91 -8.90 1.78 -4.70
N LEU A 92 -8.45 2.99 -4.98
CA LEU A 92 -9.23 4.21 -4.74
C LEU A 92 -10.50 4.25 -5.60
N SER A 93 -10.42 3.78 -6.84
CA SER A 93 -11.59 3.65 -7.73
C SER A 93 -12.59 2.61 -7.20
N TYR A 94 -12.09 1.48 -6.69
CA TYR A 94 -12.90 0.46 -6.01
C TYR A 94 -13.64 1.04 -4.78
N LEU A 95 -12.95 1.78 -3.92
CA LEU A 95 -13.58 2.42 -2.75
C LEU A 95 -14.68 3.40 -3.17
N LYS A 96 -14.46 4.17 -4.23
CA LYS A 96 -15.44 5.09 -4.79
C LYS A 96 -16.66 4.36 -5.35
N ALA A 97 -16.44 3.31 -6.12
CA ALA A 97 -17.51 2.52 -6.74
C ALA A 97 -18.41 1.82 -5.70
N THR A 98 -17.81 1.27 -4.66
CA THR A 98 -18.52 0.60 -3.56
C THR A 98 -19.11 1.56 -2.53
N ARG A 99 -18.85 2.87 -2.65
CA ARG A 99 -19.27 3.91 -1.72
C ARG A 99 -18.91 3.60 -0.25
N ARG A 100 -17.83 2.88 -0.04
CA ARG A 100 -17.37 2.48 1.28
C ARG A 100 -16.88 3.68 2.07
N LYS A 101 -17.35 3.79 3.31
CA LYS A 101 -16.88 4.81 4.25
C LYS A 101 -15.54 4.36 4.83
N ILE A 102 -14.48 5.09 4.52
CA ILE A 102 -13.13 4.86 5.04
C ILE A 102 -12.73 6.07 5.90
N ASN A 103 -12.23 5.81 7.10
CA ASN A 103 -11.73 6.85 7.98
C ASN A 103 -10.34 7.32 7.54
N LYS A 104 -9.46 6.36 7.20
CA LYS A 104 -8.08 6.66 6.88
C LYS A 104 -7.51 5.68 5.86
N VAL A 105 -6.83 6.23 4.86
CA VAL A 105 -5.91 5.49 3.98
C VAL A 105 -4.51 6.02 4.21
N VAL A 106 -3.61 5.13 4.62
CA VAL A 106 -2.19 5.42 4.77
C VAL A 106 -1.45 4.80 3.59
N ASN A 107 -0.81 5.64 2.80
CA ASN A 107 0.06 5.21 1.70
C ASN A 107 1.47 5.72 1.96
N PHE A 108 2.48 4.89 1.67
CA PHE A 108 3.87 5.23 1.86
C PHE A 108 4.46 5.82 0.58
N THR A 109 5.22 6.88 0.75
CA THR A 109 5.92 7.56 -0.33
C THR A 109 7.40 7.70 0.03
N THR A 110 8.18 8.36 -0.82
CA THR A 110 9.61 8.55 -0.65
C THR A 110 9.99 10.02 -0.56
N MET A 111 11.10 10.32 0.10
CA MET A 111 11.71 11.65 0.08
C MET A 111 12.09 12.11 -1.32
N LEU A 112 12.29 11.20 -2.27
CA LEU A 112 12.61 11.53 -3.67
C LEU A 112 11.48 12.27 -4.39
N GLN A 113 10.30 12.39 -3.81
CA GLN A 113 9.23 13.26 -4.34
C GLN A 113 9.56 14.75 -4.25
N TYR A 114 10.49 15.13 -3.37
CA TYR A 114 10.90 16.52 -3.20
C TYR A 114 12.05 16.87 -4.15
N ASP A 115 12.13 18.14 -4.51
CA ASP A 115 13.20 18.65 -5.35
C ASP A 115 14.53 18.57 -4.60
N SER A 116 15.42 17.66 -5.05
CA SER A 116 16.71 17.41 -4.42
C SER A 116 17.64 18.65 -4.43
N MET A 117 17.44 19.56 -5.37
CA MET A 117 18.23 20.80 -5.46
C MET A 117 17.74 21.88 -4.50
N LYS A 118 16.51 21.77 -4.01
CA LYS A 118 15.87 22.78 -3.13
C LYS A 118 15.49 22.22 -1.77
N ILE A 119 15.82 20.98 -1.49
CA ILE A 119 15.49 20.35 -0.21
C ILE A 119 16.28 21.00 0.91
N LYS A 120 15.59 21.35 1.99
CA LYS A 120 16.21 21.81 3.24
C LYS A 120 16.33 20.64 4.20
N ILE A 121 17.34 20.67 5.03
CA ILE A 121 17.55 19.65 6.06
C ILE A 121 17.37 20.33 7.43
N PRO A 122 16.44 19.87 8.28
CA PRO A 122 15.48 18.76 8.03
C PRO A 122 14.41 19.10 6.99
N CYS A 123 13.98 18.07 6.23
CA CYS A 123 12.93 18.19 5.23
C CYS A 123 11.57 18.04 5.89
N ASP A 124 10.62 18.91 5.54
CA ASP A 124 9.22 18.83 5.96
C ASP A 124 8.26 18.74 4.75
N GLU A 125 6.98 18.61 5.02
CA GLU A 125 5.94 18.43 4.00
C GLU A 125 5.72 19.68 3.13
N LYS A 126 6.29 20.82 3.51
CA LYS A 126 6.18 22.10 2.78
C LYS A 126 7.25 22.27 1.71
N GLN A 127 8.23 21.35 1.65
CA GLN A 127 9.29 21.40 0.65
C GLN A 127 8.72 21.23 -0.78
N PRO A 128 9.31 21.90 -1.79
CA PRO A 128 8.89 21.75 -3.18
C PRO A 128 8.95 20.30 -3.65
N ARG A 129 7.88 19.86 -4.32
CA ARG A 129 7.77 18.53 -4.92
C ARG A 129 8.14 18.63 -6.41
N ASN A 130 9.35 18.28 -6.70
CA ASN A 130 9.84 18.20 -8.08
C ASN A 130 10.96 17.16 -8.12
N PRO A 131 10.62 15.86 -8.16
CA PRO A 131 11.62 14.82 -8.16
C PRO A 131 12.51 14.93 -9.38
N SER A 132 13.80 15.01 -9.16
CA SER A 132 14.81 14.87 -10.21
C SER A 132 15.00 13.37 -10.48
N VAL A 133 14.79 12.97 -11.71
CA VAL A 133 14.99 11.59 -12.18
C VAL A 133 16.39 11.45 -12.74
#